data_f4250d19c3fa649bb92fffda6ae8a89f
#
_entry.id   f4250d19c3fa649bb92fffda6ae8a89f
#
_cell.length_a   1.000
_cell.length_b   1.000
_cell.length_c   1.000
_cell.angle_alpha   90.00
_cell.angle_beta   90.00
_cell.angle_gamma   90.00
#
_symmetry.space_group_name_H-M   'P 1'
#
loop_
_entity.id
_entity.type
_entity.pdbx_description
1 polymer ?
#
loop_
_entity_poly.entity_id
_entity_poly.type
_entity_poly.pdbx_seq_one_letter_code
_entity_poly.pdbx_strand_id
1 'polypeptide(L)'
;MKTFIRLLLLLLAIPANAADPLEIGSRLELFVDHHLVERFEGTALKLNPPRDEGEVLRFDRPWEGVFSGYGTVLHEGDRYRLYYRGKPDFQSDGIAEVVCYAESRDGIRWERPSLGLHEYEGSRDNNIILTESPISHNFSPFLDVRPGVPAEERFKALGGAIHKNPGGGLFAFASADGIHWRKLSEKPVITEGAFDSQNLAFWSTHEGCYVAYFRTFTAGVSTAEEWRLDGLRGISRAV
;
A
#
# COMPACT_ATOMS: atom_id res chain seq x y z
N MET A 1 71.58 46.29 14.68
CA MET A 1 71.18 44.82 14.64
C MET A 1 69.71 44.69 14.96
N LYS A 2 68.87 44.41 13.96
CA LYS A 2 67.44 44.20 14.15
C LYS A 2 67.16 42.72 13.89
N THR A 3 66.86 41.98 14.97
CA THR A 3 66.56 40.54 14.92
C THR A 3 65.12 40.34 14.55
N PHE A 4 64.85 39.74 13.38
CA PHE A 4 63.51 39.35 12.94
C PHE A 4 63.17 37.96 13.51
N ILE A 5 62.22 37.90 14.41
CA ILE A 5 61.62 36.64 14.89
C ILE A 5 60.58 36.20 13.87
N ARG A 6 60.82 35.14 13.11
CA ARG A 6 59.80 34.48 12.29
C ARG A 6 58.95 33.53 13.14
N LEU A 7 57.71 33.93 13.37
CA LEU A 7 56.72 33.08 14.02
C LEU A 7 56.21 32.03 12.99
N LEU A 8 56.58 30.79 13.22
CA LEU A 8 56.09 29.65 12.41
C LEU A 8 54.72 29.20 12.99
N LEU A 9 53.64 29.56 12.31
CA LEU A 9 52.29 29.01 12.64
C LEU A 9 52.21 27.59 12.14
N LEU A 10 52.27 26.60 13.06
CA LEU A 10 51.93 25.20 12.81
C LEU A 10 50.38 25.13 12.76
N LEU A 11 49.80 25.01 11.58
CA LEU A 11 48.41 24.58 11.41
C LEU A 11 48.31 23.07 11.76
N LEU A 12 47.84 22.79 12.97
CA LEU A 12 47.39 21.45 13.35
C LEU A 12 46.12 21.17 12.53
N ALA A 13 46.26 20.38 11.47
CA ALA A 13 45.11 19.74 10.82
C ALA A 13 44.49 18.75 11.81
N ILE A 14 43.36 19.12 12.41
CA ILE A 14 42.53 18.19 13.16
C ILE A 14 41.95 17.20 12.13
N PRO A 15 42.22 15.90 12.21
CA PRO A 15 41.55 14.96 11.32
C PRO A 15 40.05 15.06 11.61
N ALA A 16 39.26 15.44 10.60
CA ALA A 16 37.82 15.26 10.67
C ALA A 16 37.60 13.77 10.80
N ASN A 17 37.12 13.31 11.95
CA ASN A 17 36.63 11.95 12.08
C ASN A 17 35.44 11.82 11.14
N ALA A 18 35.66 11.30 9.95
CA ALA A 18 34.56 10.80 9.13
C ALA A 18 33.84 9.71 9.96
N ALA A 19 32.54 9.81 10.09
CA ALA A 19 31.76 8.75 10.71
C ALA A 19 31.95 7.47 9.89
N ASP A 20 31.99 6.32 10.57
CA ASP A 20 32.05 5.04 9.88
C ASP A 20 30.86 4.91 8.90
N PRO A 21 31.09 4.37 7.69
CA PRO A 21 30.03 4.16 6.73
C PRO A 21 28.89 3.34 7.32
N LEU A 22 27.64 3.73 7.04
CA LEU A 22 26.46 2.99 7.45
C LEU A 22 26.37 1.68 6.65
N GLU A 23 26.39 0.56 7.35
CA GLU A 23 26.20 -0.76 6.74
C GLU A 23 24.73 -0.97 6.37
N ILE A 24 24.42 -0.95 5.09
CA ILE A 24 23.07 -1.19 4.59
C ILE A 24 22.85 -2.63 4.09
N GLY A 25 23.92 -3.41 3.90
CA GLY A 25 23.85 -4.79 3.40
C GLY A 25 23.15 -4.86 2.03
N SER A 26 22.13 -5.72 1.92
CA SER A 26 21.32 -5.89 0.70
C SER A 26 20.00 -5.13 0.73
N ARG A 27 19.79 -4.25 1.69
CA ARG A 27 18.55 -3.45 1.77
C ARG A 27 18.44 -2.50 0.57
N LEU A 28 17.23 -2.35 0.07
CA LEU A 28 16.89 -1.30 -0.89
C LEU A 28 16.63 0.00 -0.11
N GLU A 29 17.37 1.04 -0.45
CA GLU A 29 17.28 2.34 0.20
C GLU A 29 16.88 3.41 -0.82
N LEU A 30 16.00 4.33 -0.40
CA LEU A 30 15.60 5.46 -1.21
C LEU A 30 16.55 6.63 -0.95
N PHE A 31 17.17 7.17 -2.01
CA PHE A 31 17.98 8.38 -1.94
C PHE A 31 17.08 9.62 -1.98
N VAL A 32 16.35 9.88 -0.88
CA VAL A 32 15.42 11.02 -0.77
C VAL A 32 16.06 12.25 -0.14
N ASP A 33 17.19 12.06 0.54
CA ASP A 33 17.96 13.10 1.21
C ASP A 33 19.46 12.76 1.23
N HIS A 34 20.22 13.44 2.08
CA HIS A 34 21.65 13.23 2.25
C HIS A 34 22.04 12.22 3.35
N HIS A 35 21.09 11.52 3.96
CA HIS A 35 21.37 10.63 5.10
C HIS A 35 22.36 9.50 4.75
N LEU A 36 22.25 8.94 3.56
CA LEU A 36 23.09 7.84 3.08
C LEU A 36 24.29 8.30 2.23
N VAL A 37 24.43 9.60 1.99
CA VAL A 37 25.45 10.13 1.09
C VAL A 37 26.14 11.32 1.74
N GLU A 38 27.40 11.13 2.13
CA GLU A 38 28.21 12.17 2.76
C GLU A 38 28.47 13.35 1.81
N ARG A 39 28.78 13.05 0.54
CA ARG A 39 29.13 14.08 -0.45
C ARG A 39 28.82 13.62 -1.87
N PHE A 40 28.38 14.58 -2.69
CA PHE A 40 28.20 14.40 -4.13
C PHE A 40 29.36 15.10 -4.88
N GLU A 41 30.02 14.38 -5.77
CA GLU A 41 31.05 14.93 -6.66
C GLU A 41 30.66 14.62 -8.12
N GLY A 42 30.42 15.67 -8.90
CA GLY A 42 30.00 15.53 -10.30
C GLY A 42 28.62 14.90 -10.51
N THR A 43 27.87 14.69 -9.43
CA THR A 43 26.52 14.10 -9.43
C THR A 43 25.59 14.91 -8.53
N ALA A 44 24.27 14.71 -8.68
CA ALA A 44 23.25 15.34 -7.84
C ALA A 44 21.99 14.48 -7.78
N LEU A 45 21.25 14.60 -6.68
CA LEU A 45 19.89 14.06 -6.62
C LEU A 45 19.01 14.85 -7.59
N LYS A 46 18.28 14.12 -8.43
CA LYS A 46 17.35 14.71 -9.39
C LYS A 46 16.02 14.02 -9.28
N LEU A 47 14.98 14.78 -8.96
CA LEU A 47 13.61 14.30 -9.05
C LEU A 47 13.25 14.07 -10.52
N ASN A 48 12.82 12.86 -10.84
CA ASN A 48 12.26 12.55 -12.16
C ASN A 48 10.78 12.94 -12.15
N PRO A 49 10.35 13.94 -12.91
CA PRO A 49 8.95 14.30 -12.98
C PRO A 49 8.17 13.16 -13.65
N PRO A 50 6.98 12.80 -13.14
CA PRO A 50 6.11 11.86 -13.82
C PRO A 50 5.65 12.43 -15.15
N ARG A 51 5.42 11.57 -16.13
CA ARG A 51 4.74 11.94 -17.38
C ARG A 51 3.24 11.88 -17.13
N ASP A 52 2.55 12.95 -17.46
CA ASP A 52 1.09 13.01 -17.41
C ASP A 52 0.51 12.32 -18.66
N GLU A 53 -0.19 11.21 -18.45
CA GLU A 53 -0.89 10.46 -19.51
C GLU A 53 -2.37 10.87 -19.61
N GLY A 54 -2.80 11.86 -18.84
CA GLY A 54 -4.18 12.30 -18.77
C GLY A 54 -5.10 11.30 -18.04
N GLU A 55 -6.39 11.33 -18.38
CA GLU A 55 -7.36 10.40 -17.83
C GLU A 55 -7.23 9.03 -18.49
N VAL A 56 -6.81 8.03 -17.74
CA VAL A 56 -6.60 6.65 -18.22
C VAL A 56 -7.76 5.70 -17.88
N LEU A 57 -8.56 6.03 -16.86
CA LEU A 57 -9.76 5.27 -16.48
C LEU A 57 -10.73 6.21 -15.75
N ARG A 58 -12.02 6.16 -16.13
CA ARG A 58 -13.11 6.87 -15.45
C ARG A 58 -14.00 5.87 -14.73
N PHE A 59 -14.34 6.15 -13.49
CA PHE A 59 -15.29 5.34 -12.71
C PHE A 59 -16.73 5.76 -13.04
N ASP A 60 -17.25 5.26 -14.17
CA ASP A 60 -18.51 5.68 -14.78
C ASP A 60 -19.56 4.56 -14.93
N ARG A 61 -19.27 3.36 -14.38
CA ARG A 61 -20.24 2.27 -14.37
C ARG A 61 -21.24 2.41 -13.23
N PRO A 62 -22.45 1.81 -13.31
CA PRO A 62 -23.47 1.90 -12.26
C PRO A 62 -22.99 1.50 -10.87
N TRP A 63 -22.08 0.50 -10.77
CA TRP A 63 -21.47 0.04 -9.52
C TRP A 63 -20.23 0.83 -9.08
N GLU A 64 -19.78 1.77 -9.91
CA GLU A 64 -18.73 2.74 -9.61
C GLU A 64 -19.38 4.07 -9.22
N GLY A 65 -18.63 5.16 -9.18
CA GLY A 65 -19.17 6.51 -8.93
C GLY A 65 -18.24 7.35 -8.07
N VAL A 66 -18.78 8.40 -7.51
CA VAL A 66 -17.99 9.48 -6.86
C VAL A 66 -17.15 9.04 -5.66
N PHE A 67 -17.48 7.91 -5.04
CA PHE A 67 -16.71 7.35 -3.92
C PHE A 67 -15.85 6.15 -4.32
N SER A 68 -15.75 5.85 -5.61
CA SER A 68 -14.78 4.89 -6.12
C SER A 68 -13.35 5.38 -5.87
N GLY A 69 -12.42 4.44 -5.69
CA GLY A 69 -11.03 4.78 -5.40
C GLY A 69 -10.29 3.64 -4.70
N TYR A 70 -9.27 4.00 -3.91
CA TYR A 70 -8.41 3.05 -3.21
C TYR A 70 -7.83 2.00 -4.16
N GLY A 71 -7.32 2.49 -5.31
CA GLY A 71 -6.75 1.62 -6.34
C GLY A 71 -5.42 0.99 -5.94
N THR A 72 -5.29 -0.32 -6.18
CA THR A 72 -4.02 -1.05 -6.08
C THR A 72 -3.68 -1.58 -7.46
N VAL A 73 -2.49 -1.25 -7.96
CA VAL A 73 -1.98 -1.78 -9.23
C VAL A 73 -0.92 -2.82 -8.95
N LEU A 74 -1.10 -4.02 -9.49
CA LEU A 74 -0.07 -5.06 -9.52
C LEU A 74 0.44 -5.22 -10.93
N HIS A 75 1.76 -5.39 -11.06
CA HIS A 75 2.41 -5.72 -12.33
C HIS A 75 2.90 -7.16 -12.30
N GLU A 76 2.40 -7.99 -13.22
CA GLU A 76 2.74 -9.38 -13.32
C GLU A 76 3.02 -9.76 -14.77
N GLY A 77 4.30 -10.04 -15.07
CA GLY A 77 4.73 -10.34 -16.45
C GLY A 77 4.47 -9.18 -17.41
N ASP A 78 3.60 -9.38 -18.38
CA ASP A 78 3.17 -8.39 -19.36
C ASP A 78 1.83 -7.72 -19.05
N ARG A 79 1.33 -7.89 -17.82
CA ARG A 79 -0.01 -7.43 -17.43
C ARG A 79 0.04 -6.57 -16.18
N TYR A 80 -0.71 -5.47 -16.21
CA TYR A 80 -1.09 -4.67 -15.06
C TYR A 80 -2.50 -5.06 -14.64
N ARG A 81 -2.73 -5.21 -13.34
CA ARG A 81 -4.01 -5.51 -12.71
C ARG A 81 -4.35 -4.39 -11.77
N LEU A 82 -5.50 -3.76 -11.95
CA LEU A 82 -6.01 -2.73 -11.07
C LEU A 82 -7.18 -3.29 -10.26
N TYR A 83 -7.09 -3.16 -8.97
CA TYR A 83 -8.15 -3.46 -8.01
C TYR A 83 -8.59 -2.15 -7.37
N TYR A 84 -9.88 -1.90 -7.31
CA TYR A 84 -10.38 -0.65 -6.79
C TYR A 84 -11.77 -0.82 -6.18
N ARG A 85 -12.09 0.06 -5.24
CA ARG A 85 -13.41 0.13 -4.66
C ARG A 85 -14.38 0.78 -5.64
N GLY A 86 -15.51 0.12 -5.91
CA GLY A 86 -16.67 0.71 -6.53
C GLY A 86 -17.67 1.12 -5.46
N LYS A 87 -18.14 2.37 -5.50
CA LYS A 87 -19.12 2.91 -4.57
C LYS A 87 -19.85 4.09 -5.19
N PRO A 88 -21.11 3.89 -5.65
CA PRO A 88 -21.87 4.89 -6.38
C PRO A 88 -22.16 6.15 -5.56
N ASP A 89 -22.50 6.00 -4.28
CA ASP A 89 -22.85 7.12 -3.42
C ASP A 89 -22.31 6.99 -1.98
N PHE A 90 -22.40 8.07 -1.22
CA PHE A 90 -21.96 8.10 0.17
C PHE A 90 -23.02 7.52 1.13
N GLN A 91 -24.28 7.55 0.74
CA GLN A 91 -25.42 7.27 1.64
C GLN A 91 -25.82 5.80 1.68
N SER A 92 -25.35 4.99 0.75
CA SER A 92 -25.61 3.55 0.75
C SER A 92 -24.83 2.89 1.90
N ASP A 93 -25.41 2.94 3.10
CA ASP A 93 -24.89 2.23 4.27
C ASP A 93 -24.81 0.72 3.98
N GLY A 94 -23.67 0.31 3.44
CA GLY A 94 -23.26 -1.09 3.41
C GLY A 94 -23.73 -1.97 2.25
N ILE A 95 -24.56 -1.50 1.32
CA ILE A 95 -25.09 -2.36 0.24
C ILE A 95 -24.33 -2.18 -1.08
N ALA A 96 -23.70 -1.04 -1.29
CA ALA A 96 -23.18 -0.68 -2.60
C ALA A 96 -21.65 -0.64 -2.72
N GLU A 97 -20.90 -1.01 -1.70
CA GLU A 97 -19.46 -1.09 -1.84
C GLU A 97 -19.05 -2.45 -2.39
N VAL A 98 -18.38 -2.44 -3.53
CA VAL A 98 -17.87 -3.62 -4.21
C VAL A 98 -16.38 -3.46 -4.49
N VAL A 99 -15.70 -4.56 -4.74
CA VAL A 99 -14.33 -4.55 -5.27
C VAL A 99 -14.39 -4.85 -6.76
N CYS A 100 -13.83 -3.95 -7.55
CA CYS A 100 -13.78 -4.02 -9.00
C CYS A 100 -12.37 -4.38 -9.48
N TYR A 101 -12.30 -4.93 -10.68
CA TYR A 101 -11.08 -5.33 -11.36
C TYR A 101 -10.99 -4.69 -12.76
N ALA A 102 -9.80 -4.24 -13.12
CA ALA A 102 -9.46 -3.89 -14.49
C ALA A 102 -8.05 -4.37 -14.83
N GLU A 103 -7.76 -4.52 -16.09
CA GLU A 103 -6.45 -4.96 -16.55
C GLU A 103 -5.93 -4.11 -17.70
N SER A 104 -4.61 -4.07 -17.86
CA SER A 104 -3.92 -3.34 -18.91
C SER A 104 -2.63 -4.05 -19.28
N ARG A 105 -2.15 -3.83 -20.52
CA ARG A 105 -0.82 -4.27 -20.97
C ARG A 105 0.24 -3.17 -20.91
N ASP A 106 -0.18 -1.92 -20.80
CA ASP A 106 0.70 -0.75 -20.83
C ASP A 106 0.54 0.20 -19.63
N GLY A 107 -0.43 -0.10 -18.73
CA GLY A 107 -0.76 0.75 -17.57
C GLY A 107 -1.53 2.02 -17.94
N ILE A 108 -1.86 2.20 -19.22
CA ILE A 108 -2.54 3.38 -19.77
C ILE A 108 -3.93 3.02 -20.31
N ARG A 109 -4.02 1.98 -21.11
CA ARG A 109 -5.29 1.49 -21.67
C ARG A 109 -5.83 0.38 -20.79
N TRP A 110 -6.85 0.70 -20.02
CA TRP A 110 -7.47 -0.21 -19.06
C TRP A 110 -8.76 -0.81 -19.63
N GLU A 111 -8.89 -2.11 -19.49
CA GLU A 111 -10.08 -2.87 -19.83
C GLU A 111 -10.76 -3.38 -18.57
N ARG A 112 -12.07 -3.32 -18.54
CA ARG A 112 -12.93 -3.88 -17.48
C ARG A 112 -13.61 -5.13 -18.04
N PRO A 113 -13.06 -6.32 -17.84
CA PRO A 113 -13.64 -7.54 -18.38
C PRO A 113 -14.99 -7.84 -17.72
N SER A 114 -15.93 -8.39 -18.50
CA SER A 114 -17.15 -8.98 -17.95
C SER A 114 -16.80 -10.32 -17.32
N LEU A 115 -16.80 -10.37 -15.98
CA LEU A 115 -16.35 -11.55 -15.25
C LEU A 115 -17.50 -12.52 -14.90
N GLY A 116 -18.74 -12.04 -14.85
CA GLY A 116 -19.91 -12.87 -14.55
C GLY A 116 -20.00 -13.40 -13.12
N LEU A 117 -19.15 -12.92 -12.19
CA LEU A 117 -19.03 -13.48 -10.84
C LEU A 117 -20.17 -13.02 -9.93
N HIS A 118 -20.50 -11.75 -9.98
CA HIS A 118 -21.51 -11.15 -9.10
C HIS A 118 -22.62 -10.50 -9.91
N GLU A 119 -23.83 -10.52 -9.36
CA GLU A 119 -24.96 -9.82 -9.92
C GLU A 119 -25.04 -8.39 -9.36
N TYR A 120 -25.26 -7.43 -10.22
CA TYR A 120 -25.55 -6.06 -9.86
C TYR A 120 -26.76 -5.57 -10.67
N GLU A 121 -27.84 -5.17 -9.99
CA GLU A 121 -29.08 -4.69 -10.61
C GLU A 121 -29.64 -5.60 -11.73
N GLY A 122 -29.60 -6.92 -11.50
CA GLY A 122 -30.12 -7.92 -12.42
C GLY A 122 -29.19 -8.31 -13.58
N SER A 123 -27.94 -7.80 -13.59
CA SER A 123 -26.94 -8.11 -14.60
C SER A 123 -25.65 -8.66 -14.00
N ARG A 124 -25.04 -9.63 -14.68
CA ARG A 124 -23.71 -10.14 -14.39
C ARG A 124 -22.65 -9.63 -15.35
N ASP A 125 -23.01 -8.73 -16.26
CA ASP A 125 -22.08 -8.07 -17.17
C ASP A 125 -21.36 -6.93 -16.48
N ASN A 126 -20.43 -7.31 -15.60
CA ASN A 126 -19.66 -6.40 -14.78
C ASN A 126 -18.27 -7.00 -14.42
N ASN A 127 -17.41 -6.13 -13.88
CA ASN A 127 -16.05 -6.47 -13.45
C ASN A 127 -15.91 -6.56 -11.90
N ILE A 128 -17.00 -6.86 -11.22
CA ILE A 128 -17.02 -7.00 -9.75
C ILE A 128 -16.42 -8.35 -9.37
N ILE A 129 -15.46 -8.34 -8.43
CA ILE A 129 -14.80 -9.54 -7.91
C ILE A 129 -15.14 -9.87 -6.46
N LEU A 130 -15.64 -8.91 -5.68
CA LEU A 130 -16.09 -9.12 -4.30
C LEU A 130 -17.24 -8.17 -3.98
N THR A 131 -18.20 -8.68 -3.17
CA THR A 131 -19.36 -7.92 -2.67
C THR A 131 -19.50 -8.05 -1.14
N GLU A 132 -18.47 -8.51 -0.46
CA GLU A 132 -18.51 -8.84 0.98
C GLU A 132 -18.22 -7.61 1.88
N SER A 133 -18.74 -6.43 1.53
CA SER A 133 -18.60 -5.24 2.41
C SER A 133 -19.33 -5.51 3.76
N PRO A 134 -18.74 -5.09 4.90
CA PRO A 134 -17.51 -4.30 5.03
C PRO A 134 -16.21 -5.13 5.10
N ILE A 135 -16.26 -6.45 4.97
CA ILE A 135 -15.07 -7.32 5.08
C ILE A 135 -14.08 -7.07 3.94
N SER A 136 -14.59 -6.71 2.76
CA SER A 136 -13.76 -6.34 1.60
C SER A 136 -13.47 -4.83 1.49
N HIS A 137 -13.79 -4.04 2.52
CA HIS A 137 -13.58 -2.60 2.50
C HIS A 137 -12.11 -2.26 2.26
N ASN A 138 -11.88 -1.32 1.32
CA ASN A 138 -10.55 -0.86 0.90
C ASN A 138 -9.57 -2.02 0.59
N PHE A 139 -10.07 -3.00 -0.15
CA PHE A 139 -9.37 -4.23 -0.53
C PHE A 139 -8.03 -3.94 -1.22
N SER A 140 -6.95 -4.49 -0.68
CA SER A 140 -5.58 -4.15 -1.05
C SER A 140 -4.75 -5.41 -1.36
N PRO A 141 -4.74 -5.89 -2.60
CA PRO A 141 -4.00 -7.07 -3.01
C PRO A 141 -2.50 -6.86 -3.13
N PHE A 142 -1.75 -7.95 -3.02
CA PHE A 142 -0.33 -8.03 -3.36
C PHE A 142 0.03 -9.41 -3.93
N LEU A 143 1.13 -9.47 -4.68
CA LEU A 143 1.76 -10.72 -5.08
C LEU A 143 2.61 -11.24 -3.93
N ASP A 144 2.34 -12.47 -3.50
CA ASP A 144 3.11 -13.10 -2.45
C ASP A 144 4.37 -13.75 -3.03
N VAL A 145 5.51 -13.13 -2.73
CA VAL A 145 6.83 -13.60 -3.18
C VAL A 145 7.54 -14.46 -2.11
N ARG A 146 6.81 -14.92 -1.09
CA ARG A 146 7.34 -15.81 -0.07
C ARG A 146 7.83 -17.13 -0.68
N PRO A 147 9.04 -17.59 -0.35
CA PRO A 147 9.50 -18.89 -0.81
C PRO A 147 8.54 -20.01 -0.40
N GLY A 148 8.16 -20.85 -1.37
CA GLY A 148 7.26 -21.98 -1.14
C GLY A 148 5.79 -21.60 -0.94
N VAL A 149 5.36 -20.39 -1.34
CA VAL A 149 3.93 -20.06 -1.34
C VAL A 149 3.17 -21.02 -2.27
N PRO A 150 2.04 -21.60 -1.83
CA PRO A 150 1.21 -22.42 -2.70
C PRO A 150 0.67 -21.64 -3.90
N ALA A 151 0.56 -22.27 -5.07
CA ALA A 151 0.07 -21.63 -6.28
C ALA A 151 -1.34 -21.04 -6.11
N GLU A 152 -2.18 -21.71 -5.32
CA GLU A 152 -3.54 -21.27 -4.97
C GLU A 152 -3.58 -20.05 -4.03
N GLU A 153 -2.44 -19.62 -3.51
CA GLU A 153 -2.29 -18.47 -2.60
C GLU A 153 -1.30 -17.42 -3.09
N ARG A 154 -0.93 -17.46 -4.34
CA ARG A 154 0.07 -16.54 -4.92
C ARG A 154 -0.34 -15.06 -4.90
N PHE A 155 -1.63 -14.78 -4.86
CA PHE A 155 -2.17 -13.46 -4.56
C PHE A 155 -2.72 -13.47 -3.15
N LYS A 156 -2.43 -12.43 -2.40
CA LYS A 156 -3.00 -12.18 -1.07
C LYS A 156 -3.53 -10.77 -0.99
N ALA A 157 -4.42 -10.52 -0.05
CA ALA A 157 -4.96 -9.19 0.18
C ALA A 157 -5.33 -8.96 1.64
N LEU A 158 -5.36 -7.70 2.04
CA LEU A 158 -6.08 -7.24 3.22
C LEU A 158 -7.34 -6.47 2.79
N GLY A 159 -8.40 -6.61 3.56
CA GLY A 159 -9.62 -5.83 3.44
C GLY A 159 -10.36 -5.80 4.77
N GLY A 160 -11.18 -4.79 4.99
CA GLY A 160 -12.00 -4.72 6.19
C GLY A 160 -12.11 -3.33 6.80
N ALA A 161 -13.05 -3.21 7.73
CA ALA A 161 -13.26 -2.03 8.54
C ALA A 161 -13.56 -2.44 9.99
N ILE A 162 -13.36 -1.53 10.93
CA ILE A 162 -13.53 -1.87 12.35
C ILE A 162 -14.93 -1.54 12.86
N HIS A 163 -15.42 -0.35 12.56
CA HIS A 163 -16.71 0.11 13.09
C HIS A 163 -17.88 -0.52 12.34
N LYS A 164 -18.98 -0.74 13.04
CA LYS A 164 -20.22 -1.32 12.53
C LYS A 164 -20.16 -2.84 12.17
N ASN A 165 -19.09 -3.53 12.57
CA ASN A 165 -18.98 -4.97 12.31
C ASN A 165 -18.55 -5.71 13.58
N PRO A 166 -19.43 -6.51 14.24
CA PRO A 166 -19.04 -7.36 15.34
C PRO A 166 -17.87 -8.26 14.92
N GLY A 167 -16.72 -8.16 15.60
CA GLY A 167 -15.49 -8.81 15.20
C GLY A 167 -14.77 -8.12 14.05
N GLY A 168 -15.03 -6.81 13.84
CA GLY A 168 -14.38 -6.00 12.81
C GLY A 168 -12.87 -5.94 12.91
N GLY A 169 -12.22 -5.72 11.78
CA GLY A 169 -10.78 -5.70 11.65
C GLY A 169 -10.37 -5.90 10.19
N LEU A 170 -9.08 -6.13 9.97
CA LEU A 170 -8.58 -6.51 8.66
C LEU A 170 -8.61 -8.02 8.50
N PHE A 171 -9.25 -8.48 7.46
CA PHE A 171 -9.28 -9.87 7.03
C PHE A 171 -8.23 -10.13 5.96
N ALA A 172 -7.64 -11.31 6.00
CA ALA A 172 -6.72 -11.78 4.98
C ALA A 172 -7.44 -12.65 3.95
N PHE A 173 -7.12 -12.41 2.69
CA PHE A 173 -7.64 -13.13 1.54
C PHE A 173 -6.52 -13.76 0.74
N ALA A 174 -6.85 -14.82 -0.02
CA ALA A 174 -5.95 -15.43 -0.99
C ALA A 174 -6.67 -15.75 -2.29
N SER A 175 -5.89 -15.81 -3.37
CA SER A 175 -6.35 -16.18 -4.69
C SER A 175 -5.23 -16.81 -5.51
N ALA A 176 -5.58 -17.74 -6.40
CA ALA A 176 -4.67 -18.33 -7.38
C ALA A 176 -4.47 -17.42 -8.61
N ASP A 177 -5.49 -16.67 -8.99
CA ASP A 177 -5.56 -15.94 -10.26
C ASP A 177 -5.75 -14.42 -10.11
N GLY A 178 -5.97 -13.94 -8.86
CA GLY A 178 -6.24 -12.54 -8.57
C GLY A 178 -7.66 -12.09 -8.90
N ILE A 179 -8.55 -13.02 -9.26
CA ILE A 179 -9.96 -12.77 -9.59
C ILE A 179 -10.90 -13.50 -8.64
N HIS A 180 -10.65 -14.78 -8.40
CA HIS A 180 -11.43 -15.60 -7.47
C HIS A 180 -10.75 -15.58 -6.09
N TRP A 181 -11.38 -14.90 -5.14
CA TRP A 181 -10.83 -14.69 -3.81
C TRP A 181 -11.55 -15.49 -2.75
N ARG A 182 -10.82 -15.93 -1.73
CA ARG A 182 -11.36 -16.56 -0.53
C ARG A 182 -10.74 -15.96 0.72
N LYS A 183 -11.48 -15.89 1.80
CA LYS A 183 -10.91 -15.57 3.12
C LYS A 183 -9.95 -16.68 3.56
N LEU A 184 -8.85 -16.29 4.20
CA LEU A 184 -7.92 -17.22 4.83
C LEU A 184 -8.38 -17.63 6.24
N SER A 185 -9.23 -16.80 6.87
CA SER A 185 -9.78 -17.05 8.22
C SER A 185 -11.16 -16.41 8.35
N GLU A 186 -12.01 -17.00 9.19
CA GLU A 186 -13.28 -16.39 9.60
C GLU A 186 -13.11 -15.25 10.60
N LYS A 187 -11.91 -15.10 11.17
CA LYS A 187 -11.57 -14.02 12.08
C LYS A 187 -10.61 -13.03 11.41
N PRO A 188 -10.69 -11.74 11.76
CA PRO A 188 -9.72 -10.76 11.29
C PRO A 188 -8.32 -11.10 11.81
N VAL A 189 -7.31 -10.72 11.02
CA VAL A 189 -5.88 -10.92 11.36
C VAL A 189 -5.29 -9.72 12.10
N ILE A 190 -5.90 -8.54 11.97
CA ILE A 190 -5.55 -7.33 12.70
C ILE A 190 -6.84 -6.71 13.23
N THR A 191 -6.92 -6.50 14.55
CA THR A 191 -8.15 -6.09 15.25
C THR A 191 -8.09 -4.68 15.85
N GLU A 192 -6.91 -4.07 15.88
CA GLU A 192 -6.69 -2.73 16.41
C GLU A 192 -6.13 -1.82 15.33
N GLY A 193 -6.80 -0.69 15.08
CA GLY A 193 -6.39 0.29 14.07
C GLY A 193 -7.57 1.03 13.46
N ALA A 194 -7.30 2.10 12.75
CA ALA A 194 -8.30 2.93 12.09
C ALA A 194 -8.32 2.63 10.57
N PHE A 195 -8.93 1.53 10.20
CA PHE A 195 -8.80 0.89 8.87
C PHE A 195 -9.55 1.58 7.73
N ASP A 196 -10.23 2.69 7.98
CA ASP A 196 -10.84 3.51 6.94
C ASP A 196 -9.76 4.29 6.14
N SER A 197 -8.90 3.55 5.50
CA SER A 197 -7.85 3.99 4.59
C SER A 197 -7.34 2.78 3.83
N GLN A 198 -6.38 2.96 2.92
CA GLN A 198 -5.73 1.82 2.29
C GLN A 198 -4.79 1.15 3.30
N ASN A 199 -4.98 -0.16 3.50
CA ASN A 199 -4.19 -0.97 4.40
C ASN A 199 -3.34 -1.93 3.56
N LEU A 200 -2.02 -1.82 3.67
CA LEU A 200 -1.08 -2.54 2.81
C LEU A 200 -0.49 -3.73 3.53
N ALA A 201 -0.26 -4.81 2.79
CA ALA A 201 0.59 -5.91 3.26
C ALA A 201 1.49 -6.41 2.13
N PHE A 202 2.57 -7.07 2.50
CA PHE A 202 3.50 -7.73 1.58
C PHE A 202 4.41 -8.70 2.33
N TRP A 203 5.05 -9.59 1.60
CA TRP A 203 6.15 -10.40 2.14
C TRP A 203 7.45 -9.60 2.09
N SER A 204 8.07 -9.38 3.24
CA SER A 204 9.40 -8.80 3.35
C SER A 204 10.46 -9.88 3.20
N THR A 205 11.13 -9.93 2.07
CA THR A 205 12.23 -10.88 1.83
C THR A 205 13.43 -10.61 2.73
N HIS A 206 13.60 -9.36 3.15
CA HIS A 206 14.68 -8.96 4.06
C HIS A 206 14.42 -9.43 5.49
N GLU A 207 13.18 -9.34 5.96
CA GLU A 207 12.80 -9.67 7.34
C GLU A 207 12.29 -11.11 7.48
N GLY A 208 11.97 -11.78 6.36
CA GLY A 208 11.45 -13.15 6.36
C GLY A 208 10.05 -13.29 6.96
N CYS A 209 9.24 -12.24 6.91
CA CYS A 209 7.90 -12.21 7.47
C CYS A 209 6.94 -11.38 6.61
N TYR A 210 5.63 -11.53 6.83
CA TYR A 210 4.64 -10.59 6.30
C TYR A 210 4.70 -9.31 7.11
N VAL A 211 4.61 -8.18 6.41
CA VAL A 211 4.56 -6.85 6.99
C VAL A 211 3.25 -6.19 6.56
N ALA A 212 2.57 -5.57 7.50
CA ALA A 212 1.38 -4.76 7.21
C ALA A 212 1.56 -3.33 7.71
N TYR A 213 1.05 -2.38 6.93
CA TYR A 213 0.96 -0.96 7.31
C TYR A 213 -0.49 -0.52 7.24
N PHE A 214 -0.97 0.11 8.30
CA PHE A 214 -2.34 0.59 8.41
C PHE A 214 -2.42 1.86 9.26
N ARG A 215 -3.51 2.61 9.08
CA ARG A 215 -3.75 3.84 9.82
C ARG A 215 -4.03 3.57 11.28
N THR A 216 -3.49 4.43 12.14
CA THR A 216 -3.78 4.51 13.57
C THR A 216 -3.94 5.97 14.00
N PHE A 217 -4.23 6.17 15.28
CA PHE A 217 -4.22 7.48 15.93
C PHE A 217 -3.36 7.41 17.18
N THR A 218 -2.72 8.52 17.56
CA THR A 218 -1.80 8.57 18.71
C THR A 218 -2.52 8.53 20.06
N ALA A 219 -3.83 8.74 20.07
CA ALA A 219 -4.68 8.66 21.24
C ALA A 219 -6.08 8.15 20.87
N GLY A 220 -6.87 7.84 21.90
CA GLY A 220 -8.21 7.28 21.73
C GLY A 220 -8.21 5.75 21.63
N VAL A 221 -9.31 5.20 21.19
CA VAL A 221 -9.53 3.75 21.02
C VAL A 221 -10.05 3.48 19.62
N SER A 222 -9.55 2.43 19.00
CA SER A 222 -9.97 1.99 17.66
C SER A 222 -10.09 0.47 17.62
N THR A 223 -11.06 -0.07 18.36
CA THR A 223 -11.42 -1.50 18.39
C THR A 223 -12.84 -1.71 17.88
N ALA A 224 -13.26 -2.96 17.73
CA ALA A 224 -14.62 -3.27 17.33
C ALA A 224 -15.65 -2.84 18.40
N GLU A 225 -15.26 -2.86 19.67
CA GLU A 225 -16.11 -2.52 20.81
C GLU A 225 -16.20 -1.02 21.07
N GLU A 226 -15.09 -0.30 20.85
CA GLU A 226 -15.02 1.14 21.09
C GLU A 226 -14.33 1.85 19.94
N TRP A 227 -14.99 2.90 19.46
CA TRP A 227 -14.46 3.76 18.39
C TRP A 227 -14.48 5.23 18.85
N ARG A 228 -13.35 5.67 19.38
CA ARG A 228 -13.14 7.05 19.83
C ARG A 228 -11.72 7.47 19.44
N LEU A 229 -11.59 7.98 18.24
CA LEU A 229 -10.31 8.43 17.70
C LEU A 229 -9.92 9.79 18.30
N ASP A 230 -8.64 9.93 18.66
CA ASP A 230 -8.07 11.18 19.19
C ASP A 230 -6.59 11.30 18.84
N GLY A 231 -6.04 12.52 18.97
CA GLY A 231 -4.64 12.79 18.67
C GLY A 231 -4.34 12.90 17.16
N LEU A 232 -3.11 12.60 16.81
CA LEU A 232 -2.62 12.70 15.43
C LEU A 232 -2.81 11.40 14.67
N ARG A 233 -3.07 11.51 13.37
CA ARG A 233 -3.01 10.35 12.47
C ARG A 233 -1.58 9.83 12.38
N GLY A 234 -1.42 8.53 12.53
CA GLY A 234 -0.18 7.82 12.40
C GLY A 234 -0.33 6.60 11.50
N ILE A 235 0.79 5.93 11.28
CA ILE A 235 0.85 4.65 10.58
C ILE A 235 1.43 3.64 11.55
N SER A 236 0.70 2.55 11.77
CA SER A 236 1.19 1.39 12.51
C SER A 236 1.72 0.34 11.56
N ARG A 237 2.68 -0.43 12.07
CA ARG A 237 3.27 -1.58 11.40
C ARG A 237 3.00 -2.82 12.24
N ALA A 238 2.57 -3.90 11.58
CA ALA A 238 2.46 -5.24 12.16
C ALA A 238 3.31 -6.24 11.37
N VAL A 239 3.68 -7.34 12.02
CA VAL A 239 4.39 -8.49 11.46
C VAL A 239 3.75 -9.78 11.94
#